data_8597ccfe1981844748e19e46bc63d7dc
#
_entry.id   8597ccfe1981844748e19e46bc63d7dc
#
_cell.length_a   1.000
_cell.length_b   1.000
_cell.length_c   1.000
_cell.angle_alpha   90.00
_cell.angle_beta   90.00
_cell.angle_gamma   90.00
#
_symmetry.space_group_name_H-M   'P 1'
#
loop_
_entity.id
_entity.type
_entity.pdbx_description
1 polymer ?
#
loop_
_entity_poly.entity_id
_entity_poly.type
_entity_poly.pdbx_seq_one_letter_code
_entity_poly.pdbx_strand_id
1 'polypeptide(L)'
;KRLRTGIALMIIGAVWTIYSFYIQAIPGENLSTPVIEIGWAFCTINCVLLTTGTFLMFSCINQPKSPRLITEISKLSYGMYLMHIFWLGLWVTVFKHNLAFPTVAAIPCIAATTFICCFVTTKIISLIPGSKWIIG
;
A
#
# COMPACT_ATOMS: atom_id res chain seq x y z
N LYS A 1 8.86 -6.02 -25.36
CA LYS A 1 8.19 -7.26 -24.94
C LYS A 1 7.94 -7.27 -23.44
N ARG A 2 8.93 -7.06 -22.56
CA ARG A 2 8.81 -7.07 -21.08
C ARG A 2 7.71 -6.13 -20.54
N LEU A 3 7.63 -4.89 -21.04
CA LEU A 3 6.62 -3.93 -20.61
C LEU A 3 5.18 -4.42 -20.93
N ARG A 4 4.97 -4.92 -22.16
CA ARG A 4 3.66 -5.46 -22.55
C ARG A 4 3.25 -6.66 -21.71
N THR A 5 4.19 -7.56 -21.41
CA THR A 5 3.95 -8.70 -20.52
C THR A 5 3.63 -8.23 -19.10
N GLY A 6 4.35 -7.23 -18.57
CA GLY A 6 4.07 -6.65 -17.24
C GLY A 6 2.67 -6.04 -17.15
N ILE A 7 2.27 -5.24 -18.15
CA ILE A 7 0.94 -4.66 -18.23
C ILE A 7 -0.16 -5.74 -18.31
N ALA A 8 0.05 -6.76 -19.15
CA ALA A 8 -0.91 -7.86 -19.29
C ALA A 8 -1.12 -8.62 -17.98
N LEU A 9 -0.02 -8.96 -17.27
CA LEU A 9 -0.09 -9.64 -15.97
C LEU A 9 -0.79 -8.77 -14.91
N MET A 10 -0.53 -7.46 -14.90
CA MET A 10 -1.15 -6.54 -13.98
C MET A 10 -2.67 -6.42 -14.24
N ILE A 11 -3.09 -6.32 -15.50
CA ILE A 11 -4.51 -6.28 -15.87
C ILE A 11 -5.21 -7.58 -15.48
N ILE A 12 -4.63 -8.73 -15.80
CA ILE A 12 -5.18 -10.04 -15.46
C ILE A 12 -5.33 -10.19 -13.94
N GLY A 13 -4.30 -9.83 -13.18
CA GLY A 13 -4.32 -9.86 -11.72
C GLY A 13 -5.38 -8.92 -11.14
N ALA A 14 -5.51 -7.69 -11.66
CA ALA A 14 -6.50 -6.72 -11.23
C ALA A 14 -7.94 -7.20 -11.53
N VAL A 15 -8.20 -7.68 -12.75
CA VAL A 15 -9.51 -8.22 -13.13
C VAL A 15 -9.89 -9.40 -12.26
N TRP A 16 -8.95 -10.32 -12.01
CA TRP A 16 -9.18 -11.45 -11.10
C TRP A 16 -9.53 -11.01 -9.69
N THR A 17 -8.80 -10.02 -9.16
CA THR A 17 -9.09 -9.48 -7.82
C THR A 17 -10.47 -8.85 -7.77
N ILE A 18 -10.82 -7.99 -8.73
CA ILE A 18 -12.15 -7.36 -8.80
C ILE A 18 -13.26 -8.41 -8.92
N TYR A 19 -13.07 -9.41 -9.77
CA TYR A 19 -14.02 -10.49 -9.95
C TYR A 19 -14.21 -11.33 -8.68
N SER A 20 -13.12 -11.65 -7.97
CA SER A 20 -13.18 -12.36 -6.70
C SER A 20 -13.95 -11.57 -5.64
N PHE A 21 -13.75 -10.26 -5.57
CA PHE A 21 -14.51 -9.39 -4.68
C PHE A 21 -15.98 -9.31 -5.05
N TYR A 22 -16.27 -9.17 -6.33
CA TYR A 22 -17.64 -9.06 -6.82
C TYR A 22 -18.48 -10.30 -6.48
N ILE A 23 -17.90 -11.50 -6.59
CA ILE A 23 -18.58 -12.75 -6.23
C ILE A 23 -18.77 -12.87 -4.70
N GLN A 24 -17.79 -12.40 -3.91
CA GLN A 24 -17.84 -12.51 -2.45
C GLN A 24 -18.71 -11.43 -1.80
N ALA A 25 -18.91 -10.30 -2.46
CA ALA A 25 -19.72 -9.19 -1.98
C ALA A 25 -21.20 -9.42 -2.32
N ILE A 26 -21.86 -10.33 -1.62
CA ILE A 26 -23.32 -10.52 -1.78
C ILE A 26 -24.04 -9.48 -0.92
N PRO A 27 -24.85 -8.57 -1.53
CA PRO A 27 -25.57 -7.56 -0.77
C PRO A 27 -26.61 -8.22 0.17
N GLY A 28 -26.53 -7.94 1.47
CA GLY A 28 -27.49 -8.37 2.46
C GLY A 28 -27.07 -9.51 3.38
N GLU A 29 -25.94 -10.15 3.15
CA GLU A 29 -25.36 -11.07 4.13
C GLU A 29 -24.31 -10.36 4.99
N ASN A 30 -24.30 -10.69 6.29
CA ASN A 30 -23.21 -10.31 7.18
C ASN A 30 -21.95 -11.05 6.76
N LEU A 31 -21.18 -10.45 5.84
CA LEU A 31 -19.91 -10.98 5.34
C LEU A 31 -18.97 -11.19 6.53
N SER A 32 -18.69 -12.44 6.84
CA SER A 32 -17.66 -12.77 7.82
C SER A 32 -16.31 -12.32 7.28
N THR A 33 -15.58 -11.55 8.06
CA THR A 33 -14.24 -11.03 7.73
C THR A 33 -13.32 -12.06 7.04
N PRO A 34 -13.27 -13.35 7.47
CA PRO A 34 -12.43 -14.35 6.85
C PRO A 34 -12.71 -14.63 5.38
N VAL A 35 -13.97 -14.49 4.94
CA VAL A 35 -14.36 -14.78 3.54
C VAL A 35 -13.89 -13.67 2.60
N ILE A 36 -13.90 -12.42 3.06
CA ILE A 36 -13.41 -11.27 2.29
C ILE A 36 -11.88 -11.31 2.21
N GLU A 37 -11.21 -11.76 3.26
CA GLU A 37 -9.74 -11.82 3.35
C GLU A 37 -9.11 -12.83 2.39
N ILE A 38 -9.83 -13.86 1.93
CA ILE A 38 -9.30 -14.83 0.96
C ILE A 38 -8.86 -14.16 -0.34
N GLY A 39 -9.56 -13.11 -0.79
CA GLY A 39 -9.19 -12.33 -1.97
C GLY A 39 -7.93 -11.47 -1.80
N TRP A 40 -7.52 -11.23 -0.54
CA TRP A 40 -6.36 -10.38 -0.15
C TRP A 40 -5.22 -11.19 0.45
N ALA A 41 -5.38 -12.48 0.63
CA ALA A 41 -4.35 -13.30 1.24
C ALA A 41 -3.03 -13.16 0.46
N PHE A 42 -1.94 -12.92 1.18
CA PHE A 42 -0.63 -12.56 0.63
C PHE A 42 -0.05 -13.56 -0.38
N CYS A 43 -0.53 -14.79 -0.41
CA CYS A 43 -0.04 -15.84 -1.28
C CYS A 43 -1.02 -16.26 -2.37
N THR A 44 -2.02 -15.46 -2.68
CA THR A 44 -2.97 -15.76 -3.76
C THR A 44 -2.38 -15.46 -5.14
N ILE A 45 -2.78 -16.22 -6.13
CA ILE A 45 -2.28 -16.12 -7.51
C ILE A 45 -2.47 -14.72 -8.08
N ASN A 46 -3.57 -14.05 -7.76
CA ASN A 46 -3.83 -12.66 -8.18
C ASN A 46 -2.79 -11.67 -7.62
N CYS A 47 -2.41 -11.82 -6.34
CA CYS A 47 -1.35 -10.99 -5.74
C CYS A 47 0.01 -11.25 -6.40
N VAL A 48 0.34 -12.49 -6.70
CA VAL A 48 1.57 -12.85 -7.41
C VAL A 48 1.59 -12.24 -8.81
N LEU A 49 0.48 -12.29 -9.54
CA LEU A 49 0.36 -11.71 -10.89
C LEU A 49 0.50 -10.18 -10.84
N LEU A 50 -0.18 -9.51 -9.91
CA LEU A 50 -0.08 -8.06 -9.71
C LEU A 50 1.35 -7.63 -9.36
N THR A 51 1.96 -8.31 -8.39
CA THR A 51 3.32 -7.99 -7.94
C THR A 51 4.35 -8.20 -9.04
N THR A 52 4.28 -9.35 -9.74
CA THR A 52 5.18 -9.66 -10.86
C THR A 52 4.98 -8.68 -12.01
N GLY A 53 3.73 -8.36 -12.35
CA GLY A 53 3.40 -7.39 -13.38
C GLY A 53 3.97 -6.00 -13.07
N THR A 54 3.76 -5.53 -11.85
CA THR A 54 4.29 -4.25 -11.35
C THR A 54 5.82 -4.23 -11.37
N PHE A 55 6.46 -5.30 -10.88
CA PHE A 55 7.92 -5.43 -10.90
C PHE A 55 8.49 -5.37 -12.33
N LEU A 56 7.87 -6.09 -13.29
CA LEU A 56 8.29 -6.05 -14.68
C LEU A 56 8.11 -4.66 -15.30
N MET A 57 7.05 -3.94 -14.97
CA MET A 57 6.86 -2.56 -15.43
C MET A 57 7.97 -1.64 -14.91
N PHE A 58 8.23 -1.65 -13.60
CA PHE A 58 9.26 -0.83 -13.01
C PHE A 58 10.66 -1.20 -13.49
N SER A 59 10.94 -2.47 -13.76
CA SER A 59 12.23 -2.92 -14.31
C SER A 59 12.50 -2.43 -15.73
N CYS A 60 11.47 -1.95 -16.44
CA CYS A 60 11.63 -1.36 -17.77
C CYS A 60 11.96 0.15 -17.72
N ILE A 61 11.87 0.78 -16.55
CA ILE A 61 12.18 2.20 -16.37
C ILE A 61 13.70 2.35 -16.25
N ASN A 62 14.33 2.65 -17.36
CA ASN A 62 15.77 2.89 -17.40
C ASN A 62 16.08 4.35 -17.08
N GLN A 63 16.04 4.72 -15.79
CA GLN A 63 16.38 6.07 -15.34
C GLN A 63 17.81 6.09 -14.77
N PRO A 64 18.73 6.85 -15.37
CA PRO A 64 20.12 6.90 -14.91
C PRO A 64 20.29 7.58 -13.54
N LYS A 65 19.32 8.38 -13.10
CA LYS A 65 19.31 9.04 -11.78
C LYS A 65 17.89 9.10 -11.25
N SER A 66 17.64 8.44 -10.14
CA SER A 66 16.37 8.61 -9.42
C SER A 66 16.32 9.98 -8.71
N PRO A 67 15.16 10.65 -8.69
CA PRO A 67 14.97 11.88 -7.92
C PRO A 67 15.35 11.66 -6.44
N ARG A 68 16.00 12.65 -5.83
CA ARG A 68 16.45 12.58 -4.43
C ARG A 68 15.33 12.15 -3.48
N LEU A 69 14.12 12.65 -3.69
CA LEU A 69 12.94 12.31 -2.90
C LEU A 69 12.61 10.81 -2.93
N ILE A 70 12.62 10.20 -4.12
CA ILE A 70 12.34 8.76 -4.28
C ILE A 70 13.43 7.93 -3.59
N THR A 71 14.68 8.35 -3.71
CA THR A 71 15.80 7.67 -3.04
C THR A 71 15.68 7.76 -1.52
N GLU A 72 15.26 8.90 -0.98
CA GLU A 72 15.02 9.06 0.46
C GLU A 72 13.86 8.21 0.95
N ILE A 73 12.72 8.23 0.25
CA ILE A 73 11.56 7.39 0.59
C ILE A 73 11.96 5.91 0.56
N SER A 74 12.71 5.48 -0.45
CA SER A 74 13.19 4.10 -0.56
C SER A 74 14.07 3.69 0.63
N LYS A 75 14.98 4.56 1.08
CA LYS A 75 15.83 4.30 2.24
C LYS A 75 15.03 4.22 3.55
N LEU A 76 13.98 5.00 3.67
CA LEU A 76 13.15 5.07 4.87
C LEU A 76 11.96 4.10 4.84
N SER A 77 11.75 3.38 3.72
CA SER A 77 10.57 2.56 3.48
C SER A 77 10.34 1.50 4.56
N TYR A 78 11.39 0.88 5.06
CA TYR A 78 11.30 -0.11 6.13
C TYR A 78 10.79 0.50 7.44
N GLY A 79 11.35 1.63 7.86
CA GLY A 79 10.89 2.36 9.04
C GLY A 79 9.45 2.86 8.89
N MET A 80 9.09 3.36 7.70
CA MET A 80 7.71 3.75 7.39
C MET A 80 6.75 2.56 7.49
N TYR A 81 7.17 1.39 7.00
CA TYR A 81 6.39 0.15 7.11
C TYR A 81 6.14 -0.25 8.57
N LEU A 82 7.12 -0.13 9.45
CA LEU A 82 6.94 -0.42 10.87
C LEU A 82 5.99 0.57 11.57
N MET A 83 6.03 1.84 11.19
CA MET A 83 5.27 2.90 11.84
C MET A 83 3.84 3.08 11.28
N HIS A 84 3.53 2.51 10.10
CA HIS A 84 2.25 2.81 9.45
C HIS A 84 1.02 2.33 10.23
N ILE A 85 1.11 1.19 10.92
CA ILE A 85 0.00 0.65 11.73
C ILE A 85 -0.38 1.61 12.85
N PHE A 86 0.63 2.20 13.52
CA PHE A 86 0.43 3.18 14.58
C PHE A 86 -0.30 4.43 14.07
N TRP A 87 0.22 5.05 13.01
CA TRP A 87 -0.38 6.25 12.43
C TRP A 87 -1.74 6.00 11.80
N LEU A 88 -1.92 4.86 11.15
CA LEU A 88 -3.20 4.45 10.57
C LEU A 88 -4.28 4.34 11.65
N GLY A 89 -3.99 3.65 12.75
CA GLY A 89 -4.92 3.51 13.88
C GLY A 89 -5.31 4.86 14.48
N LEU A 90 -4.33 5.77 14.65
CA LEU A 90 -4.56 7.11 15.16
C LEU A 90 -5.47 7.91 14.21
N TRP A 91 -5.16 7.96 12.91
CA TRP A 91 -5.95 8.72 11.95
C TRP A 91 -7.35 8.17 11.73
N VAL A 92 -7.51 6.85 11.70
CA VAL A 92 -8.85 6.22 11.63
C VAL A 92 -9.70 6.66 12.82
N THR A 93 -9.13 6.70 14.03
CA THR A 93 -9.84 7.14 15.23
C THR A 93 -10.21 8.62 15.16
N VAL A 94 -9.29 9.49 14.77
CA VAL A 94 -9.51 10.93 14.62
C VAL A 94 -10.60 11.22 13.59
N PHE A 95 -10.53 10.60 12.42
CA PHE A 95 -11.52 10.82 11.36
C PHE A 95 -12.89 10.26 11.72
N LYS A 96 -12.96 9.15 12.42
CA LYS A 96 -14.22 8.58 12.91
C LYS A 96 -14.94 9.48 13.91
N HIS A 97 -14.21 10.19 14.77
CA HIS A 97 -14.80 11.02 15.84
C HIS A 97 -15.06 12.46 15.42
N ASN A 98 -14.25 13.04 14.54
CA ASN A 98 -14.24 14.50 14.34
C ASN A 98 -14.73 14.99 12.96
N LEU A 99 -14.92 14.11 11.99
CA LEU A 99 -15.23 14.54 10.63
C LEU A 99 -16.41 13.73 10.04
N ALA A 100 -17.49 14.43 9.77
CA ALA A 100 -18.63 13.94 8.98
C ALA A 100 -18.27 13.86 7.47
N PHE A 101 -17.10 13.28 7.15
CA PHE A 101 -16.68 13.12 5.75
C PHE A 101 -17.31 11.88 5.12
N PRO A 102 -17.71 11.95 3.85
CA PRO A 102 -18.11 10.76 3.11
C PRO A 102 -16.96 9.77 3.09
N THR A 103 -17.25 8.50 3.36
CA THR A 103 -16.26 7.40 3.46
C THR A 103 -15.30 7.35 2.28
N VAL A 104 -15.79 7.66 1.07
CA VAL A 104 -15.01 7.68 -0.17
C VAL A 104 -13.86 8.72 -0.13
N ALA A 105 -14.09 9.88 0.49
CA ALA A 105 -13.07 10.91 0.63
C ALA A 105 -12.17 10.68 1.87
N ALA A 106 -12.72 10.05 2.92
CA ALA A 106 -11.97 9.77 4.14
C ALA A 106 -10.82 8.79 3.89
N ILE A 107 -11.02 7.75 3.09
CA ILE A 107 -9.98 6.75 2.80
C ILE A 107 -8.71 7.36 2.21
N PRO A 108 -8.75 8.11 1.09
CA PRO A 108 -7.54 8.71 0.54
C PRO A 108 -6.92 9.77 1.46
N CYS A 109 -7.72 10.52 2.24
CA CYS A 109 -7.20 11.46 3.22
C CYS A 109 -6.44 10.77 4.34
N ILE A 110 -6.99 9.68 4.91
CA ILE A 110 -6.31 8.88 5.94
C ILE A 110 -5.02 8.27 5.38
N ALA A 111 -5.05 7.74 4.17
CA ALA A 111 -3.86 7.18 3.53
C ALA A 111 -2.76 8.23 3.32
N ALA A 112 -3.10 9.41 2.82
CA ALA A 112 -2.16 10.50 2.58
C ALA A 112 -1.55 11.03 3.90
N THR A 113 -2.38 11.29 4.91
CA THR A 113 -1.92 11.77 6.21
C THR A 113 -1.06 10.73 6.92
N THR A 114 -1.44 9.46 6.89
CA THR A 114 -0.64 8.35 7.42
C THR A 114 0.74 8.30 6.74
N PHE A 115 0.77 8.36 5.40
CA PHE A 115 2.02 8.34 4.64
C PHE A 115 2.95 9.50 5.02
N ILE A 116 2.42 10.72 5.09
CA ILE A 116 3.19 11.93 5.45
C ILE A 116 3.73 11.80 6.88
N CYS A 117 2.88 11.39 7.84
CA CYS A 117 3.29 11.22 9.23
C CYS A 117 4.36 10.13 9.38
N CYS A 118 4.22 9.00 8.68
CA CYS A 118 5.24 7.94 8.66
C CYS A 118 6.57 8.46 8.10
N PHE A 119 6.53 9.19 6.99
CA PHE A 119 7.74 9.75 6.38
C PHE A 119 8.45 10.73 7.33
N VAL A 120 7.71 11.70 7.89
CA VAL A 120 8.26 12.70 8.82
C VAL A 120 8.83 12.04 10.06
N THR A 121 8.08 11.14 10.69
CA THR A 121 8.52 10.46 11.91
C THR A 121 9.78 9.63 11.67
N THR A 122 9.79 8.83 10.59
CA THR A 122 10.96 8.02 10.23
C THR A 122 12.15 8.89 9.87
N LYS A 123 11.93 10.03 9.21
CA LYS A 123 12.99 11.01 8.91
C LYS A 123 13.59 11.60 10.19
N ILE A 124 12.74 11.99 11.16
CA ILE A 124 13.23 12.49 12.47
C ILE A 124 14.04 11.42 13.19
N ILE A 125 13.55 10.18 13.25
CA ILE A 125 14.27 9.08 13.86
C ILE A 125 15.61 8.83 13.15
N SER A 126 15.67 8.97 11.83
CA SER A 126 16.90 8.79 11.05
C SER A 126 18.00 9.80 11.37
N LEU A 127 17.67 10.93 12.00
CA LEU A 127 18.65 11.93 12.46
C LEU A 127 19.34 11.53 13.77
N ILE A 128 18.81 10.56 14.50
CA ILE A 128 19.38 10.09 15.77
C ILE A 128 20.59 9.19 15.47
N PRO A 129 21.77 9.46 16.08
CA PRO A 129 22.93 8.60 15.91
C PRO A 129 22.63 7.19 16.44
N GLY A 130 22.82 6.16 15.62
CA GLY A 130 22.46 4.77 15.95
C GLY A 130 21.14 4.28 15.38
N SER A 131 20.33 5.15 14.79
CA SER A 131 19.02 4.81 14.20
C SER A 131 19.09 3.78 13.06
N LYS A 132 20.26 3.59 12.44
CA LYS A 132 20.48 2.59 11.37
C LYS A 132 20.10 1.16 11.78
N TRP A 133 20.15 0.84 13.08
CA TRP A 133 19.74 -0.45 13.60
C TRP A 133 18.23 -0.63 13.75
N ILE A 134 17.50 0.49 13.74
CA ILE A 134 16.04 0.53 13.93
C ILE A 134 15.32 0.70 12.59
N ILE A 135 15.92 1.48 11.68
CA ILE A 135 15.27 1.88 10.41
C ILE A 135 15.74 1.00 9.24
N GLY A 136 16.88 0.34 9.34
CA GLY A 136 17.50 -0.48 8.28
C GLY A 136 18.56 0.28 7.49
#